data_f603c80c47edcc96283b7a0a1c811d20
#
_entry.id   f603c80c47edcc96283b7a0a1c811d20
#
_cell.length_a   1.000
_cell.length_b   1.000
_cell.length_c   1.000
_cell.angle_alpha   90.00
_cell.angle_beta   90.00
_cell.angle_gamma   90.00
#
_symmetry.space_group_name_H-M   'P 1'
#
loop_
_entity.id
_entity.type
_entity.pdbx_description
1 polymer ?
#
loop_
_entity_poly.entity_id
_entity_poly.type
_entity_poly.pdbx_seq_one_letter_code
_entity_poly.pdbx_strand_id
1 'polypeptide(L)'
;MSKLLNKIEIETGLAGLKNWKYENKKLHKVFTFNSYMESIEFINSVAKKAEEINHHPDMIVGYCKINIELTSHDLGGVTIGCMGLAKSIESL
;
A
#
# COMPACT_ATOMS: atom_id res chain seq x y z
N MET A 1 -1.23 -4.74 17.85
CA MET A 1 -2.64 -4.35 17.84
C MET A 1 -2.84 -3.13 16.96
N SER A 2 -3.74 -3.24 16.02
CA SER A 2 -3.96 -2.15 15.07
C SER A 2 -4.94 -1.14 15.63
N LYS A 3 -4.64 0.13 15.45
CA LYS A 3 -5.55 1.23 15.73
C LYS A 3 -5.37 2.26 14.63
N LEU A 4 -6.37 3.12 14.46
CA LEU A 4 -6.28 4.19 13.48
C LEU A 4 -5.17 5.15 13.86
N LEU A 5 -4.36 5.51 12.86
CA LEU A 5 -3.36 6.55 13.02
C LEU A 5 -4.04 7.91 12.88
N ASN A 6 -3.54 8.91 13.61
CA ASN A 6 -4.03 10.26 13.46
C ASN A 6 -3.31 10.94 12.29
N LYS A 7 -3.75 12.16 11.95
CA LYS A 7 -3.20 12.88 10.80
C LYS A 7 -1.70 13.09 10.89
N ILE A 8 -1.20 13.45 12.06
CA ILE A 8 0.24 13.69 12.26
C ILE A 8 1.04 12.42 12.06
N GLU A 9 0.53 11.30 12.60
CA GLU A 9 1.19 10.01 12.45
C GLU A 9 1.24 9.58 10.99
N ILE A 10 0.16 9.80 10.24
CA ILE A 10 0.11 9.49 8.82
C ILE A 10 1.11 10.35 8.06
N GLU A 11 1.13 11.65 8.31
CA GLU A 11 2.05 12.56 7.63
C GLU A 11 3.51 12.21 7.92
N THR A 12 3.79 11.86 9.18
CA THR A 12 5.14 11.46 9.57
C THR A 12 5.57 10.18 8.83
N GLY A 13 4.67 9.20 8.75
CA GLY A 13 4.96 7.96 8.04
C GLY A 13 5.17 8.18 6.55
N LEU A 14 4.35 9.06 5.94
CA LEU A 14 4.45 9.34 4.51
C LEU A 14 5.72 10.11 4.15
N ALA A 15 6.30 10.85 5.08
CA ALA A 15 7.51 11.62 4.80
C ALA A 15 8.66 10.73 4.32
N GLY A 16 8.68 9.46 4.70
CA GLY A 16 9.68 8.51 4.26
C GLY A 16 9.27 7.66 3.06
N LEU A 17 8.10 7.94 2.47
CA LEU A 17 7.55 7.11 1.40
C LEU A 17 7.27 7.95 0.16
N LYS A 18 8.07 7.73 -0.88
CA LYS A 18 7.98 8.52 -2.11
C LYS A 18 6.70 8.20 -2.87
N ASN A 19 5.95 9.25 -3.23
CA ASN A 19 4.76 9.16 -4.08
C ASN A 19 3.57 8.43 -3.47
N TRP A 20 3.62 8.11 -2.18
CA TRP A 20 2.45 7.62 -1.50
C TRP A 20 1.61 8.81 -1.03
N LYS A 21 0.29 8.69 -1.14
CA LYS A 21 -0.64 9.75 -0.75
C LYS A 21 -1.68 9.20 0.20
N TYR A 22 -2.23 10.09 1.02
CA TYR A 22 -3.35 9.75 1.89
C TYR A 22 -4.57 10.52 1.42
N GLU A 23 -5.59 9.80 0.96
CA GLU A 23 -6.85 10.37 0.49
C GLU A 23 -7.96 9.37 0.76
N ASN A 24 -9.15 9.87 1.11
CA ASN A 24 -10.33 9.02 1.32
C ASN A 24 -10.06 7.89 2.31
N LYS A 25 -9.31 8.21 3.38
CA LYS A 25 -8.99 7.27 4.46
C LYS A 25 -8.15 6.09 4.00
N LYS A 26 -7.36 6.27 2.95
CA LYS A 26 -6.48 5.24 2.38
C LYS A 26 -5.12 5.81 2.05
N LEU A 27 -4.10 4.97 2.14
CA LEU A 27 -2.83 5.26 1.49
C LEU A 27 -2.90 4.69 0.09
N HIS A 28 -2.42 5.43 -0.91
CA HIS A 28 -2.41 4.89 -2.26
C HIS A 28 -1.22 5.37 -3.05
N LYS A 29 -0.84 4.56 -4.03
CA LYS A 29 0.24 4.87 -4.96
C LYS A 29 0.00 4.11 -6.26
N VAL A 30 0.30 4.77 -7.38
CA VAL A 30 0.24 4.14 -8.70
C VAL A 30 1.65 3.73 -9.10
N PHE A 31 1.79 2.48 -9.50
CA PHE A 31 3.05 1.92 -10.00
C PHE A 31 2.92 1.66 -11.49
N THR A 32 3.95 2.00 -12.27
CA THR A 32 3.97 1.76 -13.71
C THR A 32 5.15 0.88 -14.07
N PHE A 33 4.99 0.12 -15.16
CA PHE A 33 5.96 -0.90 -15.57
C PHE A 33 6.16 -0.86 -17.08
N ASN A 34 7.30 -1.38 -17.54
CA ASN A 34 7.62 -1.44 -18.96
C ASN A 34 6.91 -2.58 -19.68
N SER A 35 6.50 -3.62 -18.96
CA SER A 35 5.79 -4.74 -19.54
C SER A 35 4.67 -5.23 -18.63
N TYR A 36 3.69 -5.86 -19.23
CA TYR A 36 2.56 -6.40 -18.48
C TYR A 36 3.02 -7.49 -17.50
N MET A 37 3.91 -8.36 -17.94
CA MET A 37 4.39 -9.44 -17.07
C MET A 37 5.18 -8.92 -15.88
N GLU A 38 5.94 -7.83 -16.05
CA GLU A 38 6.62 -7.20 -14.91
C GLU A 38 5.62 -6.74 -13.86
N SER A 39 4.49 -6.17 -14.31
CA SER A 39 3.47 -5.71 -13.38
C SER A 39 2.82 -6.89 -12.63
N ILE A 40 2.62 -8.01 -13.32
CA ILE A 40 2.05 -9.20 -12.69
C ILE A 40 3.02 -9.80 -11.66
N GLU A 41 4.31 -9.84 -11.97
CA GLU A 41 5.33 -10.29 -11.03
C GLU A 41 5.37 -9.42 -9.79
N PHE A 42 5.23 -8.11 -9.98
CA PHE A 42 5.16 -7.17 -8.86
C PHE A 42 3.95 -7.47 -7.97
N ILE A 43 2.79 -7.72 -8.57
CA ILE A 43 1.58 -8.08 -7.82
C ILE A 43 1.84 -9.32 -6.97
N ASN A 44 2.47 -10.34 -7.55
CA ASN A 44 2.78 -11.56 -6.82
C ASN A 44 3.70 -11.30 -5.63
N SER A 45 4.69 -10.41 -5.80
CA SER A 45 5.59 -10.05 -4.71
C SER A 45 4.87 -9.28 -3.61
N VAL A 46 3.98 -8.36 -4.00
CA VAL A 46 3.15 -7.62 -3.03
C VAL A 46 2.27 -8.59 -2.26
N ALA A 47 1.67 -9.56 -2.95
CA ALA A 47 0.80 -10.54 -2.32
C ALA A 47 1.55 -11.35 -1.26
N LYS A 48 2.79 -11.73 -1.54
CA LYS A 48 3.60 -12.47 -0.56
C LYS A 48 3.86 -11.64 0.69
N LYS A 49 4.18 -10.36 0.52
CA LYS A 49 4.39 -9.46 1.66
C LYS A 49 3.10 -9.28 2.46
N ALA A 50 1.99 -9.14 1.77
CA ALA A 50 0.69 -8.99 2.42
C ALA A 50 0.35 -10.21 3.28
N GLU A 51 0.63 -11.42 2.76
CA GLU A 51 0.40 -12.64 3.51
C GLU A 51 1.32 -12.74 4.73
N GLU A 52 2.58 -12.32 4.59
CA GLU A 52 3.54 -12.36 5.70
C GLU A 52 3.10 -11.52 6.88
N ILE A 53 2.55 -10.35 6.63
CA ILE A 53 2.15 -9.43 7.69
C ILE A 53 0.65 -9.47 7.97
N ASN A 54 -0.07 -10.32 7.26
CA ASN A 54 -1.52 -10.50 7.38
C ASN A 54 -2.28 -9.18 7.26
N HIS A 55 -1.89 -8.37 6.26
CA HIS A 55 -2.56 -7.13 5.93
C HIS A 55 -2.57 -7.00 4.42
N HIS A 56 -3.76 -6.88 3.84
CA HIS A 56 -3.94 -7.08 2.40
C HIS A 56 -4.34 -5.78 1.71
N PRO A 57 -3.68 -5.43 0.60
CA PRO A 57 -4.02 -4.24 -0.16
C PRO A 57 -5.19 -4.50 -1.10
N ASP A 58 -5.86 -3.42 -1.49
CA ASP A 58 -6.72 -3.44 -2.67
C ASP A 58 -5.87 -3.02 -3.85
N MET A 59 -6.00 -3.71 -4.97
CA MET A 59 -5.20 -3.41 -6.16
C MET A 59 -6.12 -3.28 -7.36
N ILE A 60 -5.92 -2.19 -8.12
CA ILE A 60 -6.61 -1.98 -9.38
C ILE A 60 -5.57 -2.19 -10.48
N VAL A 61 -5.77 -3.23 -11.27
CA VAL A 61 -4.78 -3.69 -12.24
C VAL A 61 -5.19 -3.27 -13.64
N GLY A 62 -4.35 -2.46 -14.28
CA GLY A 62 -4.50 -2.11 -15.68
C GLY A 62 -3.28 -2.58 -16.46
N TYR A 63 -3.22 -2.24 -17.74
CA TYR A 63 -2.07 -2.58 -18.56
C TYR A 63 -0.85 -1.80 -18.07
N CYS A 64 0.17 -2.50 -17.58
CA CYS A 64 1.44 -1.92 -17.08
C CYS A 64 1.25 -0.86 -16.00
N LYS A 65 0.15 -0.92 -15.26
CA LYS A 65 -0.20 0.10 -14.28
C LYS A 65 -1.01 -0.54 -13.17
N ILE A 66 -0.57 -0.33 -11.93
CA ILE A 66 -1.24 -0.89 -10.77
C ILE A 66 -1.43 0.22 -9.75
N ASN A 67 -2.69 0.42 -9.33
CA ASN A 67 -2.99 1.32 -8.22
C ASN A 67 -3.15 0.48 -6.97
N ILE A 68 -2.30 0.72 -5.97
CA ILE A 68 -2.37 0.02 -4.69
C ILE A 68 -3.01 0.94 -3.66
N GLU A 69 -4.01 0.42 -2.97
CA GLU A 69 -4.72 1.15 -1.91
C GLU A 69 -4.62 0.36 -0.62
N LEU A 70 -4.24 1.04 0.46
CA LEU A 70 -4.06 0.42 1.77
C LEU A 70 -4.97 1.10 2.78
N THR A 71 -5.82 0.32 3.41
CA THR A 71 -6.70 0.80 4.48
C THR A 71 -7.09 -0.37 5.34
N SER A 72 -7.53 -0.11 6.56
CA SER A 72 -8.16 -1.14 7.38
C SER A 72 -9.66 -1.04 7.16
N HIS A 73 -10.23 -2.04 6.49
CA HIS A 73 -11.68 -2.06 6.25
C HIS A 73 -12.45 -2.15 7.56
N ASP A 74 -11.90 -2.86 8.54
CA ASP A 74 -12.55 -3.04 9.84
C ASP A 74 -12.61 -1.73 10.63
N LEU A 75 -11.53 -0.94 10.60
CA LEU A 75 -11.43 0.28 11.38
C LEU A 75 -11.77 1.53 10.60
N GLY A 76 -11.90 1.43 9.28
CA GLY A 76 -12.31 2.54 8.43
C GLY A 76 -11.22 3.60 8.23
N GLY A 77 -9.97 3.19 8.13
CA GLY A 77 -8.88 4.13 7.91
C GLY A 77 -7.51 3.48 7.96
N VAL A 78 -6.48 4.32 8.06
CA VAL A 78 -5.09 3.88 7.98
C VAL A 78 -4.56 3.50 9.37
N THR A 79 -3.90 2.35 9.43
CA THR A 79 -3.29 1.83 10.65
C THR A 79 -1.79 1.68 10.45
N ILE A 80 -1.09 1.31 11.53
CA ILE A 80 0.34 1.03 11.43
C ILE A 80 0.62 -0.14 10.48
N GLY A 81 -0.33 -1.09 10.37
CA GLY A 81 -0.22 -2.18 9.41
C GLY A 81 -0.20 -1.69 7.98
N CYS A 82 -1.04 -0.68 7.65
CA CYS A 82 -1.03 -0.06 6.33
C CYS A 82 0.32 0.58 6.04
N MET A 83 0.83 1.33 7.00
CA MET A 83 2.12 2.02 6.85
C MET A 83 3.26 1.00 6.70
N GLY A 84 3.22 -0.07 7.47
CA GLY A 84 4.22 -1.14 7.39
C GLY A 84 4.19 -1.84 6.03
N LEU A 85 3.01 -2.10 5.49
CA LEU A 85 2.89 -2.73 4.17
C LEU A 85 3.42 -1.80 3.09
N ALA A 86 3.10 -0.49 3.17
CA ALA A 86 3.63 0.48 2.21
C ALA A 86 5.16 0.44 2.20
N LYS A 87 5.78 0.42 3.36
CA LYS A 87 7.24 0.35 3.48
C LYS A 87 7.79 -0.96 2.89
N SER A 88 7.11 -2.08 3.14
CA SER A 88 7.51 -3.37 2.60
C SER A 88 7.42 -3.40 1.08
N ILE A 89 6.37 -2.78 0.52
CA ILE A 89 6.19 -2.70 -0.93
C ILE A 89 7.33 -1.88 -1.55
N GLU A 90 7.71 -0.76 -0.92
CA GLU A 90 8.78 0.07 -1.45
C GLU A 90 10.14 -0.63 -1.45
N SER A 91 10.32 -1.65 -0.61
CA SER A 91 11.59 -2.37 -0.55
C SER A 91 11.66 -3.57 -1.51
N LEU A 92 10.62 -3.80 -2.29
CA LEU A 92 10.59 -4.90 -3.26
C LEU A 92 11.48 -4.62 -4.48
#